data_a9f8c3e233f9321f534b961ac8c9b4b3
#
_entry.id   a9f8c3e233f9321f534b961ac8c9b4b3
#
_cell.length_a   1.000
_cell.length_b   1.000
_cell.length_c   1.000
_cell.angle_alpha   90.00
_cell.angle_beta   90.00
_cell.angle_gamma   90.00
#
_symmetry.space_group_name_H-M   'P 1'
#
loop_
_entity.id
_entity.type
_entity.pdbx_description
1 polymer ?
#
loop_
_entity_poly.entity_id
_entity_poly.type
_entity_poly.pdbx_seq_one_letter_code
_entity_poly.pdbx_strand_id
1 'polypeptide(L)'
;MPYLVLPALIPDIRPCYDAYFAAFSTDPSGSILLDILFPSGVTSDEFRKAHTNGTLQWWHTSETQYTYKCVDSETGEIIGMALCDVFVKPRTEEERKMPEIGWLHGEQRTRAERVLDGLWGARERIMGGRPYVYIHAFAVDPKHQGKGAGSALVQAIVDLGNTIGLPIYLEATPTSENVYFRKGFRRVPAEIAQVVHEAAVLGTKEDVEVPLMVKLPQGVYEVKVDGRKLGEVWAEWQEERKQQQQQQRQEQVQQQQQ
;
A
#
# COMPACT_ATOMS: atom_id res chain seq x y z
N MET A 1 7.44 10.70 -22.33
CA MET A 1 6.72 10.71 -21.04
C MET A 1 7.45 11.71 -20.15
N PRO A 2 6.76 12.58 -19.44
CA PRO A 2 7.42 13.60 -18.63
C PRO A 2 8.05 13.06 -17.33
N TYR A 3 7.90 11.75 -17.03
CA TYR A 3 8.35 11.14 -15.79
C TYR A 3 9.28 9.96 -16.03
N LEU A 4 10.37 9.92 -15.25
CA LEU A 4 11.31 8.79 -15.19
C LEU A 4 11.16 8.10 -13.84
N VAL A 5 10.99 6.76 -13.88
CA VAL A 5 10.99 5.93 -12.66
C VAL A 5 12.31 5.19 -12.60
N LEU A 6 13.07 5.42 -11.55
CA LEU A 6 14.43 4.92 -11.37
C LEU A 6 14.57 4.33 -9.96
N PRO A 7 15.50 3.40 -9.72
CA PRO A 7 15.90 3.03 -8.37
C PRO A 7 16.37 4.27 -7.60
N ALA A 8 15.91 4.40 -6.36
CA ALA A 8 16.38 5.46 -5.48
C ALA A 8 17.76 5.10 -4.89
N LEU A 9 18.60 6.11 -4.74
CA LEU A 9 19.93 5.99 -4.14
C LEU A 9 19.95 6.68 -2.77
N ILE A 10 21.02 6.50 -2.01
CA ILE A 10 21.17 7.11 -0.68
C ILE A 10 20.88 8.63 -0.65
N PRO A 11 21.39 9.45 -1.59
CA PRO A 11 21.07 10.90 -1.59
C PRO A 11 19.59 11.23 -1.84
N ASP A 12 18.83 10.25 -2.40
CA ASP A 12 17.43 10.45 -2.75
C ASP A 12 16.48 10.19 -1.57
N ILE A 13 16.98 9.64 -0.44
CA ILE A 13 16.14 9.30 0.72
C ILE A 13 15.31 10.50 1.15
N ARG A 14 15.94 11.63 1.43
CA ARG A 14 15.23 12.81 1.91
C ARG A 14 14.21 13.36 0.88
N PRO A 15 14.56 13.62 -0.38
CA PRO A 15 13.57 14.05 -1.37
C PRO A 15 12.42 13.09 -1.59
N CYS A 16 12.66 11.78 -1.57
CA CYS A 16 11.61 10.76 -1.66
C CYS A 16 10.61 10.90 -0.50
N TYR A 17 11.11 10.99 0.73
CA TYR A 17 10.25 11.13 1.90
C TYR A 17 9.63 12.52 2.05
N ASP A 18 10.24 13.58 1.49
CA ASP A 18 9.59 14.88 1.40
C ASP A 18 8.32 14.81 0.54
N ALA A 19 8.37 14.12 -0.60
CA ALA A 19 7.18 13.84 -1.43
C ALA A 19 6.17 12.94 -0.70
N TYR A 20 6.63 11.92 0.03
CA TYR A 20 5.77 11.04 0.84
C TYR A 20 5.00 11.81 1.92
N PHE A 21 5.70 12.58 2.74
CA PHE A 21 5.05 13.33 3.81
C PHE A 21 4.13 14.42 3.29
N ALA A 22 4.49 15.09 2.17
CA ALA A 22 3.60 16.04 1.51
C ALA A 22 2.29 15.39 1.04
N ALA A 23 2.38 14.22 0.39
CA ALA A 23 1.22 13.49 -0.08
C ALA A 23 0.33 13.01 1.07
N PHE A 24 0.93 12.37 2.07
CA PHE A 24 0.18 11.81 3.22
C PHE A 24 -0.45 12.91 4.07
N SER A 25 0.18 14.05 4.24
CA SER A 25 -0.41 15.18 4.98
C SER A 25 -1.65 15.77 4.31
N THR A 26 -1.86 15.54 3.02
CA THR A 26 -3.04 16.03 2.27
C THR A 26 -4.08 14.96 2.02
N ASP A 27 -3.74 13.68 2.17
CA ASP A 27 -4.70 12.57 2.08
C ASP A 27 -5.41 12.37 3.43
N PRO A 28 -6.76 12.27 3.48
CA PRO A 28 -7.50 12.12 4.73
C PRO A 28 -7.05 10.93 5.60
N SER A 29 -6.85 9.76 5.00
CA SER A 29 -6.37 8.57 5.73
C SER A 29 -4.88 8.65 6.03
N GLY A 30 -4.11 9.23 5.12
CA GLY A 30 -2.68 9.44 5.26
C GLY A 30 -2.35 10.36 6.44
N SER A 31 -3.07 11.49 6.58
CA SER A 31 -2.85 12.44 7.68
C SER A 31 -3.10 11.80 9.05
N ILE A 32 -4.16 10.99 9.16
CA ILE A 32 -4.46 10.25 10.39
C ILE A 32 -3.33 9.27 10.72
N LEU A 33 -2.84 8.54 9.73
CA LEU A 33 -1.72 7.61 9.91
C LEU A 33 -0.45 8.33 10.34
N LEU A 34 -0.14 9.49 9.76
CA LEU A 34 1.00 10.31 10.18
C LEU A 34 0.87 10.79 11.62
N ASP A 35 -0.31 11.24 12.05
CA ASP A 35 -0.57 11.67 13.43
C ASP A 35 -0.43 10.52 14.43
N ILE A 36 -0.78 9.31 14.04
CA ILE A 36 -0.62 8.11 14.89
C ILE A 36 0.85 7.70 14.99
N LEU A 37 1.57 7.66 13.88
CA LEU A 37 2.95 7.18 13.82
C LEU A 37 3.97 8.23 14.22
N PHE A 38 3.67 9.52 14.02
CA PHE A 38 4.56 10.66 14.28
C PHE A 38 3.81 11.79 15.01
N PRO A 39 3.35 11.56 16.24
CA PRO A 39 2.49 12.51 16.96
C PRO A 39 3.16 13.86 17.25
N SER A 40 4.49 13.94 17.17
CA SER A 40 5.24 15.21 17.27
C SER A 40 5.29 15.99 15.96
N GLY A 41 4.65 15.46 14.88
CA GLY A 41 4.62 16.05 13.54
C GLY A 41 5.83 15.69 12.69
N VAL A 42 5.68 15.94 11.38
CA VAL A 42 6.63 15.50 10.34
C VAL A 42 7.29 16.66 9.58
N THR A 43 7.06 17.91 9.99
CA THR A 43 7.47 19.09 9.22
C THR A 43 8.82 19.68 9.61
N SER A 44 9.27 19.46 10.88
CA SER A 44 10.51 20.05 11.38
C SER A 44 11.74 19.47 10.66
N ASP A 45 12.76 20.29 10.48
CA ASP A 45 14.03 19.86 9.86
C ASP A 45 14.75 18.82 10.74
N GLU A 46 14.60 18.91 12.05
CA GLU A 46 15.13 17.94 13.01
C GLU A 46 14.49 16.56 12.79
N PHE A 47 13.16 16.49 12.71
CA PHE A 47 12.45 15.25 12.39
C PHE A 47 12.92 14.69 11.04
N ARG A 48 13.00 15.51 9.99
CA ARG A 48 13.42 15.10 8.65
C ARG A 48 14.84 14.53 8.64
N LYS A 49 15.75 15.12 9.38
CA LYS A 49 17.13 14.61 9.55
C LYS A 49 17.14 13.28 10.28
N ALA A 50 16.43 13.19 11.41
CA ALA A 50 16.34 11.94 12.19
C ALA A 50 15.71 10.81 11.38
N HIS A 51 14.62 11.06 10.66
CA HIS A 51 13.95 10.12 9.79
C HIS A 51 14.86 9.64 8.64
N THR A 52 15.58 10.57 7.98
CA THR A 52 16.54 10.24 6.92
C THR A 52 17.65 9.32 7.44
N ASN A 53 18.19 9.63 8.63
CA ASN A 53 19.24 8.80 9.24
C ASN A 53 18.71 7.39 9.61
N GLY A 54 17.52 7.30 10.18
CA GLY A 54 16.89 6.00 10.50
C GLY A 54 16.63 5.18 9.24
N THR A 55 16.13 5.82 8.18
CA THR A 55 15.92 5.17 6.87
C THR A 55 17.24 4.68 6.28
N LEU A 56 18.31 5.47 6.36
CA LEU A 56 19.62 5.08 5.88
C LEU A 56 20.15 3.85 6.61
N GLN A 57 20.01 3.80 7.96
CA GLN A 57 20.40 2.63 8.75
C GLN A 57 19.61 1.39 8.33
N TRP A 58 18.29 1.54 8.15
CA TRP A 58 17.44 0.43 7.67
C TRP A 58 17.85 -0.02 6.27
N TRP A 59 18.17 0.87 5.33
CA TRP A 59 18.62 0.50 3.99
C TRP A 59 19.94 -0.30 4.02
N HIS A 60 20.83 -0.02 4.96
CA HIS A 60 22.09 -0.77 5.13
C HIS A 60 21.88 -2.16 5.69
N THR A 61 20.81 -2.41 6.43
CA THR A 61 20.55 -3.69 7.11
C THR A 61 19.49 -4.54 6.41
N SER A 62 18.63 -3.94 5.59
CA SER A 62 17.57 -4.66 4.88
C SER A 62 18.09 -5.33 3.61
N GLU A 63 17.82 -6.62 3.48
CA GLU A 63 18.10 -7.40 2.27
C GLU A 63 16.96 -7.39 1.25
N THR A 64 15.78 -6.84 1.63
CA THR A 64 14.54 -6.94 0.86
C THR A 64 14.07 -5.59 0.32
N GLN A 65 14.50 -4.51 0.95
CA GLN A 65 14.06 -3.15 0.61
C GLN A 65 14.46 -2.79 -0.82
N TYR A 66 13.50 -2.26 -1.57
CA TYR A 66 13.69 -1.73 -2.92
C TYR A 66 12.83 -0.49 -3.11
N THR A 67 13.46 0.66 -3.29
CA THR A 67 12.76 1.93 -3.44
C THR A 67 12.91 2.48 -4.85
N TYR A 68 11.78 2.82 -5.46
CA TYR A 68 11.74 3.62 -6.68
C TYR A 68 11.54 5.10 -6.35
N LYS A 69 12.20 5.97 -7.12
CA LYS A 69 11.90 7.39 -7.21
C LYS A 69 11.23 7.71 -8.54
N CYS A 70 10.30 8.67 -8.54
CA CYS A 70 9.74 9.26 -9.73
C CYS A 70 10.34 10.66 -9.91
N VAL A 71 10.96 10.88 -11.06
CA VAL A 71 11.64 12.14 -11.39
C VAL A 71 10.86 12.82 -12.51
N ASP A 72 10.57 14.10 -12.33
CA ASP A 72 10.11 14.96 -13.42
C ASP A 72 11.28 15.21 -14.40
N SER A 73 11.13 14.80 -15.65
CA SER A 73 12.22 14.85 -16.62
C SER A 73 12.57 16.28 -17.10
N GLU A 74 11.69 17.24 -16.84
CA GLU A 74 11.92 18.64 -17.24
C GLU A 74 12.70 19.39 -16.15
N THR A 75 12.39 19.13 -14.88
CA THR A 75 13.00 19.84 -13.75
C THR A 75 14.12 19.05 -13.07
N GLY A 76 14.15 17.73 -13.24
CA GLY A 76 15.04 16.83 -12.50
C GLY A 76 14.62 16.61 -11.05
N GLU A 77 13.49 17.13 -10.61
CA GLU A 77 13.00 17.00 -9.25
C GLU A 77 12.44 15.61 -8.98
N ILE A 78 12.67 15.09 -7.78
CA ILE A 78 12.01 13.87 -7.29
C ILE A 78 10.63 14.27 -6.77
N ILE A 79 9.60 13.78 -7.44
CA ILE A 79 8.20 14.14 -7.21
C ILE A 79 7.36 12.99 -6.63
N GLY A 80 7.96 11.86 -6.39
CA GLY A 80 7.26 10.71 -5.82
C GLY A 80 8.17 9.54 -5.57
N MET A 81 7.66 8.58 -4.81
CA MET A 81 8.36 7.36 -4.46
C MET A 81 7.43 6.16 -4.34
N ALA A 82 8.02 4.98 -4.45
CA ALA A 82 7.42 3.73 -4.06
C ALA A 82 8.44 2.88 -3.32
N LEU A 83 8.18 2.59 -2.06
CA LEU A 83 8.98 1.73 -1.23
C LEU A 83 8.40 0.32 -1.24
N CYS A 84 9.21 -0.66 -1.62
CA CYS A 84 8.82 -2.06 -1.65
C CYS A 84 9.76 -2.91 -0.80
N ASP A 85 9.22 -4.02 -0.26
CA ASP A 85 10.01 -5.19 0.07
C ASP A 85 9.84 -6.26 -1.00
N VAL A 86 10.94 -6.84 -1.45
CA VAL A 86 10.98 -7.90 -2.46
C VAL A 86 11.41 -9.21 -1.80
N PHE A 87 10.44 -9.97 -1.35
CA PHE A 87 10.68 -11.27 -0.71
C PHE A 87 10.83 -12.36 -1.79
N VAL A 88 12.04 -12.61 -2.24
CA VAL A 88 12.33 -13.62 -3.29
C VAL A 88 12.41 -15.04 -2.74
N LYS A 89 12.46 -15.21 -1.43
CA LYS A 89 12.52 -16.50 -0.73
C LYS A 89 11.39 -16.64 0.27
N PRO A 90 10.95 -17.87 0.57
CA PRO A 90 10.03 -18.09 1.70
C PRO A 90 10.64 -17.55 3.00
N ARG A 91 9.80 -16.94 3.84
CA ARG A 91 10.17 -16.38 5.15
C ARG A 91 9.69 -17.30 6.28
N THR A 92 10.51 -17.45 7.29
CA THR A 92 10.18 -18.13 8.54
C THR A 92 9.16 -17.35 9.35
N GLU A 93 8.55 -17.96 10.36
CA GLU A 93 7.64 -17.26 11.27
C GLU A 93 8.33 -16.11 12.01
N GLU A 94 9.60 -16.27 12.37
CA GLU A 94 10.36 -15.21 13.03
C GLU A 94 10.57 -13.99 12.14
N GLU A 95 10.91 -14.20 10.87
CA GLU A 95 11.09 -13.12 9.88
C GLU A 95 9.78 -12.42 9.50
N ARG A 96 8.65 -12.98 9.91
CA ARG A 96 7.31 -12.44 9.63
C ARG A 96 6.66 -11.74 10.82
N LYS A 97 7.31 -11.75 11.98
CA LYS A 97 6.81 -11.01 13.14
C LYS A 97 6.75 -9.52 12.86
N MET A 98 5.71 -8.88 13.38
CA MET A 98 5.62 -7.42 13.30
C MET A 98 6.81 -6.79 14.04
N PRO A 99 7.56 -5.89 13.41
CA PRO A 99 8.66 -5.23 14.08
C PRO A 99 8.15 -4.31 15.18
N GLU A 100 8.95 -4.16 16.22
CA GLU A 100 8.63 -3.31 17.34
C GLU A 100 8.62 -1.83 16.94
N ILE A 101 7.61 -1.08 17.39
CA ILE A 101 7.52 0.38 17.20
C ILE A 101 8.35 1.07 18.28
N GLY A 102 9.68 1.05 18.11
CA GLY A 102 10.63 1.47 19.15
C GLY A 102 10.67 2.98 19.43
N TRP A 103 10.09 3.82 18.56
CA TRP A 103 10.09 5.29 18.72
C TRP A 103 8.84 5.84 19.43
N LEU A 104 7.82 5.01 19.68
CA LEU A 104 6.62 5.35 20.42
C LEU A 104 6.58 4.67 21.78
N HIS A 105 5.91 5.30 22.76
CA HIS A 105 5.79 4.79 24.12
C HIS A 105 4.36 4.94 24.66
N GLY A 106 4.00 4.12 25.65
CA GLY A 106 2.72 4.19 26.36
C GLY A 106 1.51 4.10 25.43
N GLU A 107 0.52 4.92 25.64
CA GLU A 107 -0.75 4.91 24.88
C GLU A 107 -0.55 5.18 23.39
N GLN A 108 0.40 6.03 23.01
CA GLN A 108 0.71 6.31 21.60
C GLN A 108 1.21 5.05 20.89
N ARG A 109 2.09 4.30 21.54
CA ARG A 109 2.57 3.02 21.00
C ARG A 109 1.45 2.01 20.89
N THR A 110 0.65 1.83 21.93
CA THR A 110 -0.50 0.92 21.94
C THR A 110 -1.49 1.26 20.81
N ARG A 111 -1.75 2.55 20.58
CA ARG A 111 -2.62 3.00 19.49
C ARG A 111 -2.03 2.65 18.10
N ALA A 112 -0.76 2.91 17.89
CA ALA A 112 -0.08 2.58 16.64
C ALA A 112 -0.04 1.06 16.38
N GLU A 113 0.26 0.27 17.41
CA GLU A 113 0.24 -1.19 17.34
C GLU A 113 -1.15 -1.71 16.94
N ARG A 114 -2.25 -1.21 17.52
CA ARG A 114 -3.61 -1.62 17.14
C ARG A 114 -3.93 -1.37 15.66
N VAL A 115 -3.43 -0.26 15.09
CA VAL A 115 -3.62 0.02 13.66
C VAL A 115 -2.78 -0.92 12.80
N LEU A 116 -1.53 -1.15 13.16
CA LEU A 116 -0.61 -1.97 12.36
C LEU A 116 -0.88 -3.46 12.49
N ASP A 117 -1.33 -3.96 13.66
CA ASP A 117 -1.65 -5.37 13.89
C ASP A 117 -2.72 -5.88 12.90
N GLY A 118 -3.76 -5.08 12.66
CA GLY A 118 -4.82 -5.43 11.70
C GLY A 118 -4.28 -5.61 10.28
N LEU A 119 -3.44 -4.69 9.83
CA LEU A 119 -2.79 -4.73 8.51
C LEU A 119 -1.82 -5.92 8.42
N TRP A 120 -1.03 -6.10 9.46
CA TRP A 120 -0.06 -7.22 9.54
C TRP A 120 -0.75 -8.57 9.51
N GLY A 121 -1.79 -8.77 10.31
CA GLY A 121 -2.57 -9.99 10.36
C GLY A 121 -3.25 -10.33 9.02
N ALA A 122 -3.81 -9.34 8.34
CA ALA A 122 -4.39 -9.52 7.02
C ALA A 122 -3.33 -9.93 5.97
N ARG A 123 -2.17 -9.26 5.97
CA ARG A 123 -1.05 -9.60 5.10
C ARG A 123 -0.53 -11.01 5.36
N GLU A 124 -0.39 -11.41 6.62
CA GLU A 124 0.01 -12.77 6.98
C GLU A 124 -1.02 -13.81 6.51
N ARG A 125 -2.30 -13.53 6.66
CA ARG A 125 -3.36 -14.42 6.16
C ARG A 125 -3.33 -14.61 4.66
N ILE A 126 -3.12 -13.52 3.89
CA ILE A 126 -3.16 -13.54 2.42
C ILE A 126 -1.85 -14.07 1.85
N MET A 127 -0.72 -13.56 2.31
CA MET A 127 0.59 -13.81 1.73
C MET A 127 1.40 -14.85 2.51
N GLY A 128 1.29 -14.86 3.85
CA GLY A 128 2.05 -15.76 4.70
C GLY A 128 3.57 -15.70 4.45
N GLY A 129 4.23 -16.83 4.56
CA GLY A 129 5.67 -16.94 4.34
C GLY A 129 6.12 -17.05 2.88
N ARG A 130 5.20 -16.98 1.91
CA ARG A 130 5.54 -17.14 0.48
C ARG A 130 6.30 -15.94 -0.08
N PRO A 131 7.04 -16.10 -1.20
CA PRO A 131 7.65 -14.99 -1.91
C PRO A 131 6.60 -14.04 -2.51
N TYR A 132 6.82 -12.72 -2.38
CA TYR A 132 5.97 -11.67 -3.00
C TYR A 132 6.67 -10.31 -2.92
N VAL A 133 6.13 -9.34 -3.63
CA VAL A 133 6.49 -7.92 -3.52
C VAL A 133 5.46 -7.22 -2.63
N TYR A 134 5.92 -6.53 -1.60
CA TYR A 134 5.08 -5.71 -0.73
C TYR A 134 5.33 -4.22 -0.99
N ILE A 135 4.29 -3.47 -1.28
CA ILE A 135 4.39 -2.01 -1.37
C ILE A 135 4.06 -1.41 -0.01
N HIS A 136 5.09 -0.95 0.70
CA HIS A 136 4.97 -0.33 2.02
C HIS A 136 4.48 1.10 1.97
N ALA A 137 5.07 1.90 1.06
CA ALA A 137 4.76 3.30 0.92
C ALA A 137 4.73 3.65 -0.56
N PHE A 138 3.75 4.47 -0.91
CA PHE A 138 3.55 4.94 -2.27
C PHE A 138 3.02 6.37 -2.22
N ALA A 139 3.72 7.28 -2.86
CA ALA A 139 3.35 8.67 -2.81
C ALA A 139 3.79 9.44 -4.06
N VAL A 140 2.98 10.43 -4.42
CA VAL A 140 3.33 11.47 -5.41
C VAL A 140 3.01 12.81 -4.78
N ASP A 141 3.95 13.76 -4.85
CA ASP A 141 3.76 15.11 -4.36
C ASP A 141 2.43 15.70 -4.90
N PRO A 142 1.60 16.29 -4.04
CA PRO A 142 0.27 16.79 -4.42
C PRO A 142 0.28 17.72 -5.66
N LYS A 143 1.34 18.49 -5.85
CA LYS A 143 1.50 19.39 -7.01
C LYS A 143 1.64 18.63 -8.34
N HIS A 144 2.02 17.35 -8.29
CA HIS A 144 2.28 16.49 -9.44
C HIS A 144 1.27 15.34 -9.58
N GLN A 145 0.27 15.26 -8.70
CA GLN A 145 -0.82 14.28 -8.80
C GLN A 145 -1.72 14.56 -10.01
N GLY A 146 -2.45 13.51 -10.44
CA GLY A 146 -3.37 13.60 -11.59
C GLY A 146 -2.69 13.67 -12.97
N LYS A 147 -1.36 13.76 -13.04
CA LYS A 147 -0.59 13.95 -14.29
C LYS A 147 0.11 12.66 -14.79
N GLY A 148 -0.14 11.51 -14.15
CA GLY A 148 0.38 10.21 -14.58
C GLY A 148 1.62 9.69 -13.83
N ALA A 149 2.24 10.46 -12.94
CA ALA A 149 3.41 10.06 -12.14
C ALA A 149 3.14 8.78 -11.31
N GLY A 150 2.02 8.74 -10.59
CA GLY A 150 1.60 7.56 -9.84
C GLY A 150 1.39 6.32 -10.73
N SER A 151 0.80 6.51 -11.92
CA SER A 151 0.63 5.42 -12.89
C SER A 151 1.96 4.87 -13.40
N ALA A 152 2.97 5.72 -13.56
CA ALA A 152 4.32 5.31 -13.96
C ALA A 152 5.02 4.52 -12.83
N LEU A 153 4.93 4.98 -11.59
CA LEU A 153 5.48 4.28 -10.42
C LEU A 153 4.85 2.89 -10.24
N VAL A 154 3.51 2.79 -10.27
CA VAL A 154 2.83 1.47 -10.16
C VAL A 154 3.23 0.56 -11.32
N GLN A 155 3.38 1.11 -12.55
CA GLN A 155 3.81 0.31 -13.70
C GLN A 155 5.19 -0.30 -13.48
N ALA A 156 6.15 0.46 -12.97
CA ALA A 156 7.50 -0.05 -12.69
C ALA A 156 7.49 -1.20 -11.68
N ILE A 157 6.64 -1.14 -10.65
CA ILE A 157 6.49 -2.24 -9.68
C ILE A 157 5.81 -3.45 -10.33
N VAL A 158 4.81 -3.22 -11.17
CA VAL A 158 4.14 -4.29 -11.94
C VAL A 158 5.12 -4.99 -12.86
N ASP A 159 5.99 -4.24 -13.53
CA ASP A 159 7.02 -4.79 -14.41
C ASP A 159 8.06 -5.59 -13.63
N LEU A 160 8.46 -5.11 -12.44
CA LEU A 160 9.29 -5.87 -11.52
C LEU A 160 8.62 -7.20 -11.14
N GLY A 161 7.39 -7.17 -10.61
CA GLY A 161 6.66 -8.37 -10.20
C GLY A 161 6.49 -9.38 -11.34
N ASN A 162 6.17 -8.92 -12.56
CA ASN A 162 6.07 -9.76 -13.74
C ASN A 162 7.41 -10.37 -14.13
N THR A 163 8.51 -9.59 -14.07
CA THR A 163 9.86 -10.04 -14.42
C THR A 163 10.36 -11.15 -13.50
N ILE A 164 10.09 -11.02 -12.20
CA ILE A 164 10.53 -12.01 -11.21
C ILE A 164 9.46 -13.08 -10.91
N GLY A 165 8.28 -13.00 -11.56
CA GLY A 165 7.20 -13.98 -11.41
C GLY A 165 6.53 -13.97 -10.03
N LEU A 166 6.53 -12.84 -9.31
CA LEU A 166 5.99 -12.74 -7.95
C LEU A 166 4.70 -11.92 -7.91
N PRO A 167 3.74 -12.30 -7.04
CA PRO A 167 2.57 -11.49 -6.77
C PRO A 167 2.97 -10.20 -6.03
N ILE A 168 2.16 -9.18 -6.17
CA ILE A 168 2.35 -7.90 -5.50
C ILE A 168 1.17 -7.67 -4.56
N TYR A 169 1.46 -7.28 -3.32
CA TYR A 169 0.46 -6.98 -2.30
C TYR A 169 0.65 -5.56 -1.76
N LEU A 170 -0.45 -4.91 -1.41
CA LEU A 170 -0.47 -3.62 -0.72
C LEU A 170 -1.76 -3.41 0.06
N GLU A 171 -1.71 -2.52 1.03
CA GLU A 171 -2.85 -1.86 1.67
C GLU A 171 -2.99 -0.46 1.07
N ALA A 172 -4.13 -0.17 0.43
CA ALA A 172 -4.37 1.11 -0.21
C ALA A 172 -5.13 2.08 0.72
N THR A 173 -4.94 3.39 0.51
CA THR A 173 -5.95 4.33 1.01
C THR A 173 -7.19 4.27 0.10
N PRO A 174 -8.40 4.55 0.62
CA PRO A 174 -9.61 4.57 -0.21
C PRO A 174 -9.50 5.48 -1.44
N THR A 175 -8.72 6.57 -1.32
CA THR A 175 -8.49 7.53 -2.41
C THR A 175 -7.57 7.01 -3.51
N SER A 176 -6.66 6.07 -3.18
CA SER A 176 -5.64 5.55 -4.12
C SER A 176 -6.03 4.24 -4.80
N GLU A 177 -7.09 3.55 -4.37
CA GLU A 177 -7.49 2.23 -4.90
C GLU A 177 -7.58 2.19 -6.44
N ASN A 178 -8.14 3.23 -7.04
CA ASN A 178 -8.33 3.30 -8.50
C ASN A 178 -7.03 3.30 -9.30
N VAL A 179 -5.94 3.83 -8.75
CA VAL A 179 -4.62 3.83 -9.41
C VAL A 179 -4.13 2.40 -9.60
N TYR A 180 -4.27 1.58 -8.57
CA TYR A 180 -3.88 0.17 -8.58
C TYR A 180 -4.82 -0.68 -9.43
N PHE A 181 -6.14 -0.44 -9.31
CA PHE A 181 -7.14 -1.17 -10.11
C PHE A 181 -6.88 -1.06 -11.62
N ARG A 182 -6.54 0.14 -12.11
CA ARG A 182 -6.20 0.38 -13.52
C ARG A 182 -4.93 -0.36 -13.99
N LYS A 183 -4.08 -0.78 -13.05
CA LYS A 183 -2.85 -1.56 -13.30
C LYS A 183 -3.03 -3.06 -13.10
N GLY A 184 -4.28 -3.50 -12.92
CA GLY A 184 -4.64 -4.91 -12.83
C GLY A 184 -4.57 -5.49 -11.44
N PHE A 185 -4.41 -4.67 -10.40
CA PHE A 185 -4.67 -5.11 -9.03
C PHE A 185 -6.15 -5.39 -8.82
N ARG A 186 -6.44 -6.29 -7.90
CA ARG A 186 -7.80 -6.62 -7.49
C ARG A 186 -7.89 -6.55 -5.98
N ARG A 187 -9.02 -6.06 -5.49
CA ARG A 187 -9.33 -6.05 -4.07
C ARG A 187 -9.50 -7.49 -3.58
N VAL A 188 -8.93 -7.77 -2.43
CA VAL A 188 -9.15 -9.06 -1.74
C VAL A 188 -10.58 -9.06 -1.23
N PRO A 189 -11.37 -10.12 -1.49
CA PRO A 189 -12.72 -10.25 -0.95
C PRO A 189 -12.72 -10.25 0.59
N ALA A 190 -13.74 -9.64 1.20
CA ALA A 190 -13.84 -9.51 2.66
C ALA A 190 -13.91 -10.87 3.36
N GLU A 191 -14.46 -11.89 2.70
CA GLU A 191 -14.54 -13.26 3.19
C GLU A 191 -13.17 -13.91 3.36
N ILE A 192 -12.16 -13.41 2.64
CA ILE A 192 -10.77 -13.86 2.76
C ILE A 192 -10.07 -13.09 3.87
N ALA A 193 -10.06 -11.76 3.74
CA ALA A 193 -9.47 -10.86 4.73
C ALA A 193 -10.06 -9.46 4.60
N GLN A 194 -10.36 -8.85 5.73
CA GLN A 194 -10.84 -7.47 5.83
C GLN A 194 -10.10 -6.76 6.96
N VAL A 195 -9.76 -5.51 6.75
CA VAL A 195 -9.25 -4.62 7.79
C VAL A 195 -10.16 -3.42 7.88
N VAL A 196 -10.74 -3.24 9.05
CA VAL A 196 -11.55 -2.09 9.40
C VAL A 196 -10.94 -1.48 10.66
N HIS A 197 -10.47 -0.27 10.57
CA HIS A 197 -9.99 0.48 11.72
C HIS A 197 -11.14 1.19 12.39
N GLU A 198 -11.33 0.91 13.69
CA GLU A 198 -12.38 1.53 14.49
C GLU A 198 -12.17 3.06 14.58
N ALA A 199 -13.25 3.79 14.44
CA ALA A 199 -13.27 5.25 14.56
C ALA A 199 -12.62 5.74 15.88
N ALA A 200 -12.86 5.03 16.98
CA ALA A 200 -12.27 5.35 18.29
C ALA A 200 -10.73 5.24 18.30
N VAL A 201 -10.15 4.32 17.52
CA VAL A 201 -8.69 4.16 17.39
C VAL A 201 -8.10 5.23 16.50
N LEU A 202 -8.76 5.53 15.39
CA LEU A 202 -8.31 6.54 14.44
C LEU A 202 -8.56 7.98 14.93
N GLY A 203 -9.53 8.20 15.82
CA GLY A 203 -10.02 9.53 16.21
C GLY A 203 -10.91 10.14 15.12
N THR A 204 -11.60 9.31 14.34
CA THR A 204 -12.52 9.69 13.27
C THR A 204 -13.99 9.61 13.70
N LYS A 205 -14.91 10.03 12.82
CA LYS A 205 -16.35 9.90 13.08
C LYS A 205 -16.88 8.50 12.72
N GLU A 206 -16.25 7.84 11.77
CA GLU A 206 -16.66 6.56 11.21
C GLU A 206 -15.47 5.62 11.12
N ASP A 207 -15.75 4.33 11.13
CA ASP A 207 -14.75 3.31 10.91
C ASP A 207 -14.21 3.42 9.47
N VAL A 208 -12.93 3.08 9.29
CA VAL A 208 -12.26 3.16 7.98
C VAL A 208 -11.87 1.77 7.53
N GLU A 209 -12.46 1.32 6.43
CA GLU A 209 -12.04 0.10 5.76
C GLU A 209 -10.82 0.36 4.89
N VAL A 210 -9.80 -0.50 5.01
CA VAL A 210 -8.57 -0.44 4.22
C VAL A 210 -8.68 -1.39 3.03
N PRO A 211 -8.63 -0.90 1.78
CA PRO A 211 -8.60 -1.76 0.61
C PRO A 211 -7.32 -2.60 0.56
N LEU A 212 -7.45 -3.91 0.73
CA LEU A 212 -6.36 -4.88 0.57
C LEU A 212 -6.30 -5.28 -0.90
N MET A 213 -5.16 -5.07 -1.55
CA MET A 213 -5.06 -5.29 -2.99
C MET A 213 -3.91 -6.21 -3.37
N VAL A 214 -4.19 -7.11 -4.31
CA VAL A 214 -3.20 -8.04 -4.86
C VAL A 214 -3.21 -7.95 -6.38
N LYS A 215 -2.01 -8.05 -6.97
CA LYS A 215 -1.83 -8.33 -8.38
C LYS A 215 -1.03 -9.62 -8.56
N LEU A 216 -1.60 -10.56 -9.31
CA LEU A 216 -0.89 -11.77 -9.73
C LEU A 216 -0.02 -11.47 -10.94
N PRO A 217 1.17 -12.09 -11.05
CA PRO A 217 2.01 -11.99 -12.25
C PRO A 217 1.31 -12.63 -13.44
N GLN A 218 1.75 -12.28 -14.63
CA GLN A 218 1.32 -12.97 -15.84
C GLN A 218 1.94 -14.37 -15.86
N GLY A 219 1.10 -15.43 -15.91
CA GLY A 219 1.55 -16.81 -16.00
C GLY A 219 1.05 -17.72 -14.88
N VAL A 220 1.88 -18.64 -14.42
CA VAL A 220 1.52 -19.86 -13.66
C VAL A 220 1.50 -19.67 -12.13
N TYR A 221 1.82 -18.50 -11.61
CA TYR A 221 1.89 -18.32 -10.16
C TYR A 221 0.49 -18.11 -9.56
N GLU A 222 0.10 -19.00 -8.65
CA GLU A 222 -1.17 -18.92 -7.94
C GLU A 222 -0.96 -18.67 -6.45
N VAL A 223 -1.60 -17.63 -5.94
CA VAL A 223 -1.75 -17.43 -4.50
C VAL A 223 -2.95 -18.24 -4.04
N LYS A 224 -2.73 -19.15 -3.08
CA LYS A 224 -3.80 -19.89 -2.42
C LYS A 224 -4.02 -19.32 -1.02
N VAL A 225 -5.27 -19.09 -0.68
CA VAL A 225 -5.70 -18.71 0.67
C VAL A 225 -6.73 -19.72 1.13
N ASP A 226 -6.52 -20.30 2.31
CA ASP A 226 -7.37 -21.36 2.87
C ASP A 226 -7.60 -22.52 1.87
N GLY A 227 -6.55 -22.89 1.10
CA GLY A 227 -6.59 -23.96 0.10
C GLY A 227 -7.22 -23.59 -1.25
N ARG A 228 -7.86 -22.44 -1.38
CA ARG A 228 -8.48 -21.96 -2.62
C ARG A 228 -7.51 -21.03 -3.39
N LYS A 229 -7.57 -21.10 -4.70
CA LYS A 229 -6.79 -20.20 -5.56
C LYS A 229 -7.42 -18.80 -5.56
N LEU A 230 -6.64 -17.77 -5.28
CA LEU A 230 -7.14 -16.40 -5.23
C LEU A 230 -7.79 -15.95 -6.55
N GLY A 231 -7.27 -16.44 -7.68
CA GLY A 231 -7.87 -16.17 -9.00
C GLY A 231 -9.27 -16.77 -9.18
N GLU A 232 -9.53 -17.96 -8.62
CA GLU A 232 -10.85 -18.61 -8.65
C GLU A 232 -11.83 -17.85 -7.73
N VAL A 233 -11.40 -17.48 -6.54
CA VAL A 233 -12.20 -16.67 -5.61
C VAL A 233 -12.58 -15.32 -6.23
N TRP A 234 -11.67 -14.66 -6.95
CA TRP A 234 -12.00 -13.43 -7.66
C TRP A 234 -12.99 -13.62 -8.81
N ALA A 235 -12.90 -14.73 -9.54
CA ALA A 235 -13.85 -15.01 -10.62
C ALA A 235 -15.27 -15.19 -10.06
N GLU A 236 -15.43 -15.95 -8.99
CA GLU A 236 -16.70 -16.13 -8.28
C GLU A 236 -17.25 -14.80 -7.77
N TRP A 237 -16.45 -14.02 -7.07
CA TRP A 237 -16.85 -12.72 -6.53
C TRP A 237 -17.24 -11.70 -7.62
N GLN A 238 -16.54 -11.69 -8.76
CA GLN A 238 -16.92 -10.84 -9.88
C GLN A 238 -18.29 -11.24 -10.46
N GLU A 239 -18.58 -12.52 -10.53
CA GLU A 239 -19.85 -13.02 -11.02
C GLU A 239 -21.00 -12.67 -10.06
N GLU A 240 -20.81 -12.86 -8.76
CA GLU A 240 -21.75 -12.46 -7.73
C GLU A 240 -22.06 -10.96 -7.77
N ARG A 241 -21.02 -10.11 -7.91
CA ARG A 241 -21.23 -8.65 -8.04
C ARG A 241 -22.01 -8.28 -9.29
N LYS A 242 -21.79 -8.94 -10.41
CA LYS A 242 -22.58 -8.71 -11.62
C LYS A 242 -24.06 -9.06 -11.40
N GLN A 243 -24.31 -10.19 -10.75
CA GLN A 243 -25.67 -10.63 -10.42
C GLN A 243 -26.36 -9.64 -9.48
N GLN A 244 -25.69 -9.19 -8.42
CA GLN A 244 -26.22 -8.19 -7.49
C GLN A 244 -26.53 -6.86 -8.20
N GLN A 245 -25.63 -6.37 -9.08
CA GLN A 245 -25.88 -5.16 -9.85
C GLN A 245 -27.06 -5.28 -10.83
N GLN A 246 -27.23 -6.45 -11.45
CA GLN A 246 -28.38 -6.73 -12.30
C GLN A 246 -29.68 -6.75 -11.50
N GLN A 247 -29.67 -7.36 -10.32
CA GLN A 247 -30.83 -7.42 -9.43
C GLN A 247 -31.23 -6.03 -8.93
N GLN A 248 -30.27 -5.20 -8.50
CA GLN A 248 -30.52 -3.81 -8.08
C GLN A 248 -31.10 -2.95 -9.22
N ARG A 249 -30.60 -3.14 -10.46
CA ARG A 249 -31.15 -2.44 -11.64
C ARG A 249 -32.59 -2.86 -11.93
N GLN A 250 -32.93 -4.14 -11.79
CA GLN A 250 -34.30 -4.62 -11.98
C GLN A 250 -35.24 -4.08 -10.92
N GLU A 251 -34.81 -4.03 -9.66
CA GLU A 251 -35.60 -3.46 -8.56
C GLU A 251 -35.83 -1.95 -8.76
N GLN A 252 -34.82 -1.20 -9.20
CA GLN A 252 -34.96 0.23 -9.51
C GLN A 252 -35.94 0.49 -10.67
N VAL A 253 -35.92 -0.34 -11.71
CA VAL A 253 -36.86 -0.24 -12.84
C VAL A 253 -38.27 -0.55 -12.39
N GLN A 254 -38.50 -1.56 -11.55
CA GLN A 254 -39.83 -1.89 -11.00
C GLN A 254 -40.40 -0.78 -10.10
N GLN A 255 -39.51 -0.13 -9.30
CA GLN A 255 -39.93 1.00 -8.46
C GLN A 255 -40.31 2.28 -9.27
N GLN A 256 -39.75 2.44 -10.46
CA GLN A 256 -40.08 3.56 -11.35
C GLN A 256 -41.33 3.33 -12.18
N GLN A 257 -41.89 2.12 -12.23
CA GLN A 257 -43.11 1.75 -12.95
C GLN A 257 -44.33 1.67 -12.04
N GLN A 258 -44.17 1.88 -10.75
CA GLN A 258 -45.24 2.06 -9.74
C GLN A 258 -45.47 3.52 -9.41
#